data_f81786a3e41335827ecb0bed0b7e3207
#
_entry.id   f81786a3e41335827ecb0bed0b7e3207
#
_cell.length_a   1.000
_cell.length_b   1.000
_cell.length_c   1.000
_cell.angle_alpha   90.00
_cell.angle_beta   90.00
_cell.angle_gamma   90.00
#
_symmetry.space_group_name_H-M   'P 1'
#
loop_
_entity.id
_entity.type
_entity.pdbx_description
1 polymer ?
#
loop_
_entity_poly.entity_id
_entity_poly.type
_entity_poly.pdbx_seq_one_letter_code
_entity_poly.pdbx_strand_id
1 'polypeptide(L)'
;RIIPAEGETLLTLREPYFCRTGEHFCSHQYTPSAKGAEQPAAVRNGNVIVFAHPLFTQYRENAPFWCKRLISNAIDLLLPKRLVRHDGPSIMTVSLLHQPQHNRVCAHLLSYAPIRKSIQIDVIEERTKLHDVTLELNLPYPVKSAVLVPQGIKLPVENGRITLPQIDGY
;
A
#
# COMPACT_ATOMS: atom_id res chain seq x y z
N ARG A 1 -8.63 14.40 18.63
CA ARG A 1 -9.86 13.70 19.04
C ARG A 1 -10.88 13.83 17.92
N ILE A 2 -11.44 12.69 17.48
CA ILE A 2 -12.57 12.67 16.54
C ILE A 2 -13.84 12.54 17.37
N ILE A 3 -14.81 13.42 17.12
CA ILE A 3 -16.16 13.31 17.66
C ILE A 3 -17.05 13.04 16.43
N PRO A 4 -17.41 11.78 16.15
CA PRO A 4 -18.26 11.48 15.02
C PRO A 4 -19.68 11.94 15.32
N ALA A 5 -20.24 12.76 14.45
CA ALA A 5 -21.69 13.05 14.46
C ALA A 5 -22.45 11.85 13.86
N GLU A 6 -21.87 11.24 12.81
CA GLU A 6 -22.38 10.06 12.10
C GLU A 6 -21.19 9.25 11.57
N GLY A 7 -21.39 7.96 11.41
CA GLY A 7 -20.40 7.08 10.80
C GLY A 7 -20.08 5.83 11.62
N GLU A 8 -19.36 4.91 10.99
CA GLU A 8 -18.90 3.65 11.55
C GLU A 8 -17.50 3.83 12.17
N THR A 9 -17.34 3.48 13.43
CA THR A 9 -16.03 3.45 14.08
C THR A 9 -15.26 2.20 13.63
N LEU A 10 -14.18 2.40 12.86
CA LEU A 10 -13.33 1.32 12.36
C LEU A 10 -12.24 0.92 13.37
N LEU A 11 -11.73 1.89 14.12
CA LEU A 11 -10.67 1.70 15.12
C LEU A 11 -10.95 2.51 16.36
N THR A 12 -10.58 1.96 17.52
CA THR A 12 -10.64 2.66 18.79
C THR A 12 -9.24 3.04 19.27
N LEU A 13 -9.14 4.20 19.89
CA LEU A 13 -7.93 4.69 20.53
C LEU A 13 -7.80 4.07 21.92
N ARG A 14 -6.64 3.54 22.21
CA ARG A 14 -6.22 3.19 23.57
C ARG A 14 -5.19 4.19 24.05
N GLU A 15 -5.48 4.85 25.15
CA GLU A 15 -4.53 5.75 25.78
C GLU A 15 -3.35 4.97 26.37
N PRO A 16 -2.12 5.49 26.28
CA PRO A 16 -0.97 4.86 26.89
C PRO A 16 -1.05 5.00 28.43
N TYR A 17 -0.75 3.92 29.10
CA TYR A 17 -0.53 3.94 30.54
C TYR A 17 0.88 4.48 30.82
N PHE A 18 0.96 5.73 31.24
CA PHE A 18 2.22 6.39 31.52
C PHE A 18 2.27 6.78 33.00
N CYS A 19 2.46 5.79 33.88
CA CYS A 19 2.68 6.02 35.30
C CYS A 19 4.04 5.43 35.71
N ARG A 20 4.96 6.29 36.13
CA ARG A 20 6.23 5.87 36.72
C ARG A 20 6.06 5.77 38.23
N THR A 21 6.08 4.57 38.75
CA THR A 21 6.23 4.30 40.16
C THR A 21 7.49 3.48 40.37
N GLY A 22 7.99 3.36 41.61
CA GLY A 22 9.12 2.49 41.90
C GLY A 22 8.85 1.01 41.60
N GLU A 23 7.56 0.62 41.54
CA GLU A 23 7.10 -0.74 41.23
C GLU A 23 6.78 -0.98 39.77
N HIS A 24 6.52 0.11 39.02
CA HIS A 24 6.11 0.03 37.59
C HIS A 24 6.97 0.97 36.76
N PHE A 25 7.86 0.38 36.00
CA PHE A 25 8.65 1.10 35.01
C PHE A 25 8.08 0.87 33.60
N CYS A 26 7.77 1.95 32.86
CA CYS A 26 7.50 1.88 31.45
C CYS A 26 8.36 2.88 30.70
N SER A 27 8.86 2.48 29.51
CA SER A 27 9.61 3.36 28.64
C SER A 27 8.67 4.08 27.65
N HIS A 28 9.12 5.21 27.09
CA HIS A 28 8.37 5.90 26.05
C HIS A 28 8.14 5.05 24.78
N GLN A 29 8.98 4.06 24.53
CA GLN A 29 8.88 3.17 23.36
C GLN A 29 7.88 2.04 23.55
N TYR A 30 7.70 1.56 24.77
CA TYR A 30 6.91 0.38 25.10
C TYR A 30 5.89 0.65 26.19
N THR A 31 5.19 1.76 26.05
CA THR A 31 4.14 2.13 27.00
C THR A 31 2.94 1.22 26.81
N PRO A 32 2.54 0.45 27.84
CA PRO A 32 1.34 -0.38 27.76
C PRO A 32 0.09 0.47 27.63
N SER A 33 -0.99 -0.12 27.10
CA SER A 33 -2.26 0.57 27.01
C SER A 33 -2.94 0.66 28.37
N ALA A 34 -3.42 1.85 28.72
CA ALA A 34 -4.31 2.03 29.87
C ALA A 34 -5.71 1.43 29.61
N LYS A 35 -6.40 1.06 30.70
CA LYS A 35 -7.84 0.85 30.65
C LYS A 35 -8.49 2.23 30.63
N GLY A 36 -8.91 2.69 29.47
CA GLY A 36 -9.54 4.01 29.31
C GLY A 36 -10.80 3.97 28.50
N ALA A 37 -11.49 5.09 28.41
CA ALA A 37 -12.66 5.25 27.56
C ALA A 37 -12.24 5.02 26.10
N GLU A 38 -12.98 4.16 25.42
CA GLU A 38 -12.78 3.92 23.99
C GLU A 38 -13.18 5.16 23.21
N GLN A 39 -12.20 5.80 22.55
CA GLN A 39 -12.44 6.92 21.67
C GLN A 39 -12.20 6.48 20.22
N PRO A 40 -12.97 7.00 19.24
CA PRO A 40 -12.75 6.70 17.86
C PRO A 40 -11.35 7.15 17.40
N ALA A 41 -10.59 6.24 16.82
CA ALA A 41 -9.29 6.50 16.20
C ALA A 41 -9.37 6.54 14.68
N ALA A 42 -10.34 5.84 14.09
CA ALA A 42 -10.70 5.95 12.69
C ALA A 42 -12.22 5.82 12.54
N VAL A 43 -12.81 6.65 11.71
CA VAL A 43 -14.25 6.66 11.43
C VAL A 43 -14.47 6.70 9.93
N ARG A 44 -15.40 5.88 9.45
CA ARG A 44 -15.86 5.87 8.06
C ARG A 44 -17.25 6.48 7.98
N ASN A 45 -17.42 7.40 7.04
CA ASN A 45 -18.74 7.88 6.62
C ASN A 45 -18.80 7.88 5.08
N GLY A 46 -19.58 6.97 4.51
CA GLY A 46 -19.66 6.77 3.07
C GLY A 46 -18.29 6.47 2.44
N ASN A 47 -17.83 7.35 1.57
CA ASN A 47 -16.56 7.25 0.85
C ASN A 47 -15.42 8.04 1.52
N VAL A 48 -15.56 8.38 2.80
CA VAL A 48 -14.53 9.09 3.55
C VAL A 48 -14.12 8.27 4.76
N ILE A 49 -12.82 8.16 5.01
CA ILE A 49 -12.25 7.62 6.25
C ILE A 49 -11.37 8.69 6.86
N VAL A 50 -11.65 9.02 8.12
CA VAL A 50 -10.89 10.00 8.90
C VAL A 50 -10.12 9.27 10.00
N PHE A 51 -8.82 9.53 10.08
CA PHE A 51 -7.96 9.05 11.15
C PHE A 51 -7.66 10.15 12.17
N ALA A 52 -7.69 9.80 13.46
CA ALA A 52 -7.34 10.72 14.54
C ALA A 52 -5.83 11.03 14.60
N HIS A 53 -5.01 10.17 14.02
CA HIS A 53 -3.55 10.28 14.01
C HIS A 53 -3.04 10.66 12.61
N PRO A 54 -1.94 11.41 12.53
CA PRO A 54 -1.32 11.81 11.27
C PRO A 54 -0.51 10.66 10.66
N LEU A 55 -1.19 9.60 10.18
CA LEU A 55 -0.57 8.35 9.70
C LEU A 55 0.45 8.60 8.58
N PHE A 56 0.14 9.50 7.64
CA PHE A 56 1.04 9.81 6.52
C PHE A 56 2.33 10.49 7.00
N THR A 57 2.21 11.44 7.94
CA THR A 57 3.38 12.10 8.55
C THR A 57 4.24 11.10 9.31
N GLN A 58 3.60 10.28 10.14
CA GLN A 58 4.31 9.24 10.90
C GLN A 58 5.01 8.23 9.99
N TYR A 59 4.34 7.82 8.91
CA TYR A 59 4.95 6.91 7.94
C TYR A 59 6.13 7.54 7.21
N ARG A 60 6.02 8.81 6.84
CA ARG A 60 7.10 9.55 6.18
C ARG A 60 8.34 9.71 7.07
N GLU A 61 8.15 9.99 8.34
CA GLU A 61 9.23 10.28 9.28
C GLU A 61 9.91 9.03 9.82
N ASN A 62 9.13 7.99 10.13
CA ASN A 62 9.60 6.83 10.88
C ASN A 62 9.35 5.49 10.17
N ALA A 63 8.63 5.51 9.04
CA ALA A 63 8.27 4.34 8.24
C ALA A 63 7.66 3.14 9.01
N PRO A 64 6.82 3.32 10.05
CA PRO A 64 6.28 2.19 10.79
C PRO A 64 5.34 1.38 9.90
N PHE A 65 5.58 0.07 9.81
CA PHE A 65 4.83 -0.82 8.93
C PHE A 65 3.31 -0.83 9.18
N TRP A 66 2.89 -0.65 10.44
CA TRP A 66 1.47 -0.60 10.79
C TRP A 66 0.75 0.60 10.18
N CYS A 67 1.40 1.77 10.04
CA CYS A 67 0.82 2.92 9.34
C CYS A 67 0.54 2.57 7.87
N LYS A 68 1.49 1.95 7.18
CA LYS A 68 1.32 1.48 5.81
C LYS A 68 0.13 0.52 5.69
N ARG A 69 0.00 -0.44 6.63
CA ARG A 69 -1.14 -1.39 6.62
C ARG A 69 -2.47 -0.69 6.83
N LEU A 70 -2.57 0.23 7.77
CA LEU A 70 -3.82 0.99 8.01
C LEU A 70 -4.23 1.79 6.77
N ILE A 71 -3.27 2.48 6.15
CA ILE A 71 -3.53 3.25 4.92
C ILE A 71 -3.98 2.29 3.79
N SER A 72 -3.30 1.17 3.58
CA SER A 72 -3.68 0.20 2.56
C SER A 72 -5.06 -0.40 2.79
N ASN A 73 -5.39 -0.76 4.03
CA ASN A 73 -6.71 -1.28 4.38
C ASN A 73 -7.81 -0.22 4.14
N ALA A 74 -7.55 1.04 4.47
CA ALA A 74 -8.50 2.12 4.19
C ALA A 74 -8.73 2.30 2.69
N ILE A 75 -7.68 2.20 1.87
CA ILE A 75 -7.79 2.24 0.41
C ILE A 75 -8.60 1.04 -0.10
N ASP A 76 -8.38 -0.16 0.43
CA ASP A 76 -9.14 -1.35 0.04
C ASP A 76 -10.63 -1.26 0.40
N LEU A 77 -10.97 -0.61 1.53
CA LEU A 77 -12.35 -0.33 1.93
C LEU A 77 -13.04 0.69 0.99
N LEU A 78 -12.29 1.70 0.54
CA LEU A 78 -12.82 2.77 -0.33
C LEU A 78 -12.80 2.37 -1.81
N LEU A 79 -11.87 1.53 -2.23
CA LEU A 79 -11.67 1.05 -3.59
C LEU A 79 -11.65 -0.48 -3.63
N PRO A 80 -12.76 -1.15 -3.38
CA PRO A 80 -12.82 -2.62 -3.31
C PRO A 80 -12.50 -3.30 -4.64
N LYS A 81 -12.74 -2.59 -5.75
CA LYS A 81 -12.44 -3.07 -7.11
C LYS A 81 -11.29 -2.28 -7.71
N ARG A 82 -10.06 -2.63 -7.35
CA ARG A 82 -8.87 -2.07 -7.99
C ARG A 82 -8.73 -2.61 -9.40
N LEU A 83 -8.36 -1.75 -10.35
CA LEU A 83 -8.15 -2.16 -11.75
C LEU A 83 -6.95 -3.09 -11.93
N VAL A 84 -5.95 -2.96 -11.06
CA VAL A 84 -4.74 -3.78 -11.06
C VAL A 84 -4.28 -4.08 -9.64
N ARG A 85 -3.81 -5.30 -9.43
CA ARG A 85 -3.06 -5.75 -8.25
C ARG A 85 -1.81 -6.47 -8.73
N HIS A 86 -0.80 -6.55 -7.88
CA HIS A 86 0.42 -7.32 -8.13
C HIS A 86 0.96 -7.91 -6.83
N ASP A 87 1.73 -8.98 -6.93
CA ASP A 87 2.41 -9.64 -5.82
C ASP A 87 3.90 -9.22 -5.69
N GLY A 88 4.36 -8.34 -6.58
CA GLY A 88 5.71 -7.79 -6.52
C GLY A 88 5.95 -6.88 -5.31
N PRO A 89 7.22 -6.51 -5.05
CA PRO A 89 7.60 -5.70 -3.90
C PRO A 89 6.97 -4.30 -3.91
N SER A 90 6.86 -3.69 -2.75
CA SER A 90 6.18 -2.38 -2.59
C SER A 90 6.90 -1.19 -3.23
N ILE A 91 8.13 -1.40 -3.70
CA ILE A 91 8.87 -0.42 -4.51
C ILE A 91 8.45 -0.42 -5.98
N MET A 92 7.78 -1.49 -6.43
CA MET A 92 7.27 -1.58 -7.79
C MET A 92 6.02 -0.72 -7.94
N THR A 93 6.01 0.11 -8.97
CA THR A 93 4.83 0.88 -9.37
C THR A 93 4.24 0.31 -10.65
N VAL A 94 2.90 0.31 -10.71
CA VAL A 94 2.17 -0.11 -11.90
C VAL A 94 1.24 1.00 -12.32
N SER A 95 1.29 1.38 -13.60
CA SER A 95 0.33 2.29 -14.21
C SER A 95 -0.33 1.65 -15.42
N LEU A 96 -1.63 1.92 -15.58
CA LEU A 96 -2.42 1.43 -16.70
C LEU A 96 -2.79 2.60 -17.62
N LEU A 97 -2.49 2.46 -18.90
CA LEU A 97 -2.87 3.40 -19.95
C LEU A 97 -3.83 2.72 -20.92
N HIS A 98 -5.07 3.18 -20.95
CA HIS A 98 -6.05 2.72 -21.94
C HIS A 98 -5.87 3.44 -23.26
N GLN A 99 -5.75 2.67 -24.34
CA GLN A 99 -5.62 3.16 -25.73
C GLN A 99 -6.77 2.62 -26.58
N PRO A 100 -7.96 3.24 -26.54
CA PRO A 100 -9.16 2.72 -27.19
C PRO A 100 -9.00 2.61 -28.70
N GLN A 101 -8.28 3.53 -29.34
CA GLN A 101 -8.01 3.51 -30.79
C GLN A 101 -7.22 2.28 -31.25
N HIS A 102 -6.52 1.60 -30.32
CA HIS A 102 -5.75 0.39 -30.58
C HIS A 102 -6.36 -0.84 -29.90
N ASN A 103 -7.52 -0.69 -29.27
CA ASN A 103 -8.20 -1.74 -28.50
C ASN A 103 -7.26 -2.46 -27.52
N ARG A 104 -6.46 -1.68 -26.79
CA ARG A 104 -5.46 -2.21 -25.84
C ARG A 104 -5.35 -1.40 -24.57
N VAL A 105 -4.81 -2.05 -23.54
CA VAL A 105 -4.30 -1.40 -22.32
C VAL A 105 -2.81 -1.68 -22.23
N CYS A 106 -2.02 -0.66 -21.98
CA CYS A 106 -0.60 -0.79 -21.68
C CYS A 106 -0.44 -0.75 -20.16
N ALA A 107 0.16 -1.80 -19.59
CA ALA A 107 0.60 -1.82 -18.21
C ALA A 107 2.09 -1.47 -18.16
N HIS A 108 2.44 -0.36 -17.55
CA HIS A 108 3.81 0.05 -17.32
C HIS A 108 4.22 -0.35 -15.91
N LEU A 109 5.29 -1.09 -15.78
CA LEU A 109 5.85 -1.54 -14.52
C LEU A 109 7.22 -0.89 -14.33
N LEU A 110 7.44 -0.32 -13.18
CA LEU A 110 8.71 0.29 -12.83
C LEU A 110 9.15 -0.23 -11.46
N SER A 111 10.36 -0.79 -11.38
CA SER A 111 10.91 -1.33 -10.15
C SER A 111 12.36 -0.95 -9.96
N TYR A 112 12.61 -0.02 -9.05
CA TYR A 112 13.94 0.37 -8.62
C TYR A 112 14.02 0.35 -7.09
N ALA A 113 15.08 -0.26 -6.57
CA ALA A 113 15.37 -0.30 -5.15
C ALA A 113 16.42 0.78 -4.81
N PRO A 114 16.01 1.97 -4.34
CA PRO A 114 16.95 2.97 -3.89
C PRO A 114 17.62 2.52 -2.59
N ILE A 115 18.93 2.72 -2.52
CA ILE A 115 19.75 2.40 -1.34
C ILE A 115 20.21 3.72 -0.71
N ARG A 116 20.03 3.85 0.61
CA ARG A 116 20.52 5.00 1.36
C ARG A 116 22.06 4.97 1.43
N LYS A 117 22.73 5.91 0.74
CA LYS A 117 24.18 6.01 0.73
C LYS A 117 24.71 7.16 1.60
N SER A 118 23.89 8.16 1.88
CA SER A 118 24.21 9.23 2.82
C SER A 118 22.96 9.66 3.59
N ILE A 119 23.10 10.63 4.51
CA ILE A 119 22.00 11.06 5.38
C ILE A 119 20.75 11.47 4.60
N GLN A 120 20.89 12.03 3.41
CA GLN A 120 19.76 12.56 2.62
C GLN A 120 19.73 12.06 1.17
N ILE A 121 20.66 11.19 0.77
CA ILE A 121 20.79 10.77 -0.62
C ILE A 121 20.49 9.28 -0.76
N ASP A 122 19.49 8.97 -1.56
CA ASP A 122 19.19 7.63 -2.04
C ASP A 122 19.73 7.48 -3.46
N VAL A 123 20.39 6.37 -3.75
CA VAL A 123 21.02 6.07 -5.03
C VAL A 123 20.53 4.74 -5.54
N ILE A 124 20.27 4.67 -6.84
CA ILE A 124 20.03 3.42 -7.54
C ILE A 124 21.34 3.04 -8.24
N GLU A 125 22.14 2.19 -7.61
CA GLU A 125 23.41 1.73 -8.17
C GLU A 125 23.21 0.53 -9.10
N GLU A 126 22.33 -0.40 -8.69
CA GLU A 126 22.09 -1.63 -9.42
C GLU A 126 20.60 -1.85 -9.63
N ARG A 127 20.27 -2.44 -10.78
CA ARG A 127 18.90 -2.87 -11.06
C ARG A 127 18.68 -4.26 -10.49
N THR A 128 17.79 -4.37 -9.53
CA THR A 128 17.35 -5.66 -9.03
C THR A 128 16.30 -6.24 -9.95
N LYS A 129 16.61 -7.38 -10.58
CA LYS A 129 15.66 -8.10 -11.41
C LYS A 129 14.60 -8.76 -10.53
N LEU A 130 13.34 -8.59 -10.89
CA LEU A 130 12.23 -9.32 -10.30
C LEU A 130 11.85 -10.47 -11.23
N HIS A 131 11.49 -11.61 -10.65
CA HIS A 131 11.06 -12.80 -11.38
C HIS A 131 9.68 -13.22 -10.95
N ASP A 132 8.92 -13.79 -11.90
CA ASP A 132 7.63 -14.43 -11.68
C ASP A 132 6.58 -13.53 -11.00
N VAL A 133 6.62 -12.22 -11.31
CA VAL A 133 5.65 -11.26 -10.77
C VAL A 133 4.31 -11.43 -11.47
N THR A 134 3.26 -11.62 -10.71
CA THR A 134 1.90 -11.75 -11.21
C THR A 134 1.15 -10.42 -11.14
N LEU A 135 0.55 -10.04 -12.26
CA LEU A 135 -0.45 -8.97 -12.34
C LEU A 135 -1.84 -9.58 -12.37
N GLU A 136 -2.75 -9.04 -11.60
CA GLU A 136 -4.18 -9.32 -11.64
C GLU A 136 -4.90 -8.08 -12.16
N LEU A 137 -5.52 -8.20 -13.33
CA LEU A 137 -6.24 -7.13 -14.01
C LEU A 137 -7.75 -7.31 -13.85
N ASN A 138 -8.41 -6.34 -13.23
CA ASN A 138 -9.85 -6.27 -13.03
C ASN A 138 -10.46 -5.18 -13.94
N LEU A 139 -10.29 -5.35 -15.23
CA LEU A 139 -10.84 -4.42 -16.23
C LEU A 139 -12.34 -4.66 -16.47
N PRO A 140 -13.09 -3.65 -16.95
CA PRO A 140 -14.54 -3.81 -17.27
C PRO A 140 -14.80 -4.69 -18.50
N TYR A 141 -13.76 -5.24 -19.10
CA TYR A 141 -13.79 -6.13 -20.25
C TYR A 141 -12.73 -7.23 -20.10
N PRO A 142 -12.92 -8.40 -20.73
CA PRO A 142 -11.96 -9.50 -20.62
C PRO A 142 -10.65 -9.19 -21.35
N VAL A 143 -9.54 -9.53 -20.72
CA VAL A 143 -8.21 -9.50 -21.36
C VAL A 143 -8.05 -10.79 -22.16
N LYS A 144 -7.92 -10.69 -23.49
CA LYS A 144 -7.83 -11.85 -24.39
C LYS A 144 -6.39 -12.32 -24.63
N SER A 145 -5.45 -11.42 -24.60
CA SER A 145 -4.04 -11.72 -24.85
C SER A 145 -3.15 -10.68 -24.16
N ALA A 146 -1.93 -11.07 -23.85
CA ALA A 146 -0.91 -10.18 -23.31
C ALA A 146 0.41 -10.39 -24.08
N VAL A 147 1.14 -9.30 -24.26
CA VAL A 147 2.46 -9.30 -24.92
C VAL A 147 3.41 -8.47 -24.08
N LEU A 148 4.53 -9.05 -23.72
CA LEU A 148 5.62 -8.34 -23.07
C LEU A 148 6.43 -7.57 -24.11
N VAL A 149 6.55 -6.26 -23.91
CA VAL A 149 7.32 -5.39 -24.81
C VAL A 149 8.54 -4.83 -24.09
N PRO A 150 9.66 -4.59 -24.80
CA PRO A 150 9.84 -4.66 -26.25
C PRO A 150 10.10 -6.07 -26.83
N GLN A 151 10.18 -7.11 -25.98
CA GLN A 151 10.61 -8.45 -26.36
C GLN A 151 9.65 -9.17 -27.33
N GLY A 152 8.37 -8.73 -27.40
CA GLY A 152 7.35 -9.38 -28.23
C GLY A 152 6.87 -10.73 -27.72
N ILE A 153 7.16 -11.06 -26.45
CA ILE A 153 6.83 -12.38 -25.85
C ILE A 153 5.34 -12.41 -25.52
N LYS A 154 4.64 -13.40 -26.07
CA LYS A 154 3.25 -13.67 -25.69
C LYS A 154 3.20 -14.31 -24.32
N LEU A 155 2.37 -13.75 -23.45
CA LEU A 155 2.16 -14.25 -22.09
C LEU A 155 0.77 -14.90 -22.00
N PRO A 156 0.64 -16.01 -21.26
CA PRO A 156 -0.66 -16.61 -20.97
C PRO A 156 -1.49 -15.65 -20.11
N VAL A 157 -2.80 -15.65 -20.35
CA VAL A 157 -3.76 -14.89 -19.57
C VAL A 157 -4.77 -15.87 -18.98
N GLU A 158 -4.81 -15.98 -17.68
CA GLU A 158 -5.69 -16.86 -16.94
C GLU A 158 -6.58 -16.07 -15.98
N ASN A 159 -7.86 -15.92 -16.31
CA ASN A 159 -8.81 -15.15 -15.49
C ASN A 159 -8.32 -13.72 -15.14
N GLY A 160 -7.71 -13.02 -16.11
CA GLY A 160 -7.15 -11.69 -15.90
C GLY A 160 -5.79 -11.66 -15.19
N ARG A 161 -5.21 -12.82 -14.88
CA ARG A 161 -3.87 -12.94 -14.30
C ARG A 161 -2.83 -13.15 -15.39
N ILE A 162 -1.71 -12.47 -15.26
CA ILE A 162 -0.58 -12.51 -16.18
C ILE A 162 0.70 -12.58 -15.33
N THR A 163 1.49 -13.64 -15.51
CA THR A 163 2.77 -13.76 -14.84
C THR A 163 3.88 -13.29 -15.77
N LEU A 164 4.67 -12.34 -15.28
CA LEU A 164 5.83 -11.78 -15.98
C LEU A 164 7.07 -12.57 -15.56
N PRO A 165 7.79 -13.20 -16.51
CA PRO A 165 8.95 -14.03 -16.16
C PRO A 165 10.09 -13.21 -15.58
N GLN A 166 10.26 -11.96 -16.03
CA GLN A 166 11.29 -11.05 -15.52
C GLN A 166 10.89 -9.59 -15.72
N ILE A 167 11.22 -8.76 -14.74
CA ILE A 167 11.18 -7.30 -14.81
C ILE A 167 12.59 -6.80 -14.48
N ASP A 168 13.19 -6.00 -15.35
CA ASP A 168 14.54 -5.44 -15.20
C ASP A 168 14.48 -3.91 -15.15
N GLY A 169 13.99 -3.38 -14.02
CA GLY A 169 13.80 -1.96 -13.80
C GLY A 169 12.55 -1.40 -14.50
N TYR A 170 12.44 -1.59 -15.79
CA TYR A 170 11.33 -1.14 -16.64
C TYR A 170 10.96 -2.23 -17.65
#